data_3cfbf8a2ddd282bac13b8d6b713e845c
#
_entry.id   3cfbf8a2ddd282bac13b8d6b713e845c
#
_cell.length_a   1.000
_cell.length_b   1.000
_cell.length_c   1.000
_cell.angle_alpha   90.00
_cell.angle_beta   90.00
_cell.angle_gamma   90.00
#
_symmetry.space_group_name_H-M   'P 1'
#
loop_
_entity.id
_entity.type
_entity.pdbx_description
1 polymer ?
#
loop_
_entity_poly.entity_id
_entity_poly.type
_entity_poly.pdbx_seq_one_letter_code
_entity_poly.pdbx_strand_id
1 'polypeptide(L)'
;TKTLNLHCPINGTSYGYVSCNIIKELNKLGYDLRYIPIAQPTPDEHFIADIKSALQRWDYDHDAPSLKIWHQHGLNSFVGRGLKIGMPIFELEKFNAVEVHSLNNPDELFVCSNWAKEVIQSEIPKRANNVRVVHLGFDEEIFKPIDLPSSETTIFANFGKFEVRKGHDILPLIFNKAFERHDNVTLIMMPTNFFLNQEETNTWVNKYKNTKLGHKIQFIDRVPDQKLLYQIMSQVHCGIFPSRAEGWNLEALELLACGRHLIITDCTAHTEFCNSENSNLIKMNSGYESAIDKKFFDGSFEWRKISQDEIDQAVEYLRSIHRKHQSGDLSLNNAGVETSKNFTWKNTVNMVDKNIEEMT
;
A
#
# COMPACT_ATOMS: atom_id res chain seq x y z
N THR A 1 -16.87 -3.95 -27.87
CA THR A 1 -16.30 -3.10 -26.80
C THR A 1 -16.92 -3.53 -25.48
N LYS A 2 -16.10 -3.90 -24.52
CA LYS A 2 -16.57 -4.23 -23.17
C LYS A 2 -16.89 -2.96 -22.41
N THR A 3 -18.06 -2.91 -21.78
CA THR A 3 -18.49 -1.76 -20.96
C THR A 3 -18.37 -2.12 -19.47
N LEU A 4 -17.87 -1.17 -18.66
CA LEU A 4 -17.79 -1.32 -17.22
C LEU A 4 -18.23 -0.01 -16.55
N ASN A 5 -19.18 -0.11 -15.64
CA ASN A 5 -19.49 0.99 -14.72
C ASN A 5 -18.42 0.98 -13.61
N LEU A 6 -17.63 2.04 -13.52
CA LEU A 6 -16.54 2.13 -12.56
C LEU A 6 -16.84 3.21 -11.51
N HIS A 7 -17.08 2.77 -10.28
CA HIS A 7 -17.42 3.61 -9.16
C HIS A 7 -16.21 3.69 -8.20
N CYS A 8 -15.50 4.81 -8.23
CA CYS A 8 -14.27 4.97 -7.48
C CYS A 8 -13.93 6.45 -7.21
N PRO A 9 -13.07 6.73 -6.22
CA PRO A 9 -12.52 8.06 -6.02
C PRO A 9 -11.39 8.33 -7.01
N ILE A 10 -11.19 9.60 -7.35
CA ILE A 10 -10.01 10.08 -8.07
C ILE A 10 -9.45 11.25 -7.29
N ASN A 11 -8.35 11.02 -6.58
CA ASN A 11 -7.67 12.00 -5.74
C ASN A 11 -6.24 11.56 -5.43
N GLY A 12 -5.53 12.33 -4.63
CA GLY A 12 -4.15 12.04 -4.23
C GLY A 12 -3.99 11.04 -3.08
N THR A 13 -5.06 10.39 -2.60
CA THR A 13 -4.98 9.32 -1.60
C THR A 13 -4.69 7.97 -2.24
N SER A 14 -4.43 6.93 -1.41
CA SER A 14 -4.16 5.57 -1.90
C SER A 14 -5.26 5.03 -2.81
N TYR A 15 -6.53 5.20 -2.43
CA TYR A 15 -7.67 4.75 -3.26
C TYR A 15 -7.73 5.48 -4.60
N GLY A 16 -7.47 6.78 -4.62
CA GLY A 16 -7.41 7.57 -5.84
C GLY A 16 -6.27 7.14 -6.76
N TYR A 17 -5.12 6.87 -6.19
CA TYR A 17 -3.95 6.35 -6.90
C TYR A 17 -4.23 4.97 -7.53
N VAL A 18 -4.81 4.06 -6.77
CA VAL A 18 -5.24 2.74 -7.27
C VAL A 18 -6.25 2.91 -8.42
N SER A 19 -7.25 3.76 -8.23
CA SER A 19 -8.29 4.02 -9.24
C SER A 19 -7.72 4.56 -10.55
N CYS A 20 -6.82 5.54 -10.48
CA CYS A 20 -6.19 6.13 -11.67
C CYS A 20 -5.38 5.11 -12.46
N ASN A 21 -4.63 4.26 -11.79
CA ASN A 21 -3.86 3.21 -12.46
C ASN A 21 -4.75 2.14 -13.09
N ILE A 22 -5.82 1.75 -12.42
CA ILE A 22 -6.81 0.80 -12.97
C ILE A 22 -7.51 1.39 -14.20
N ILE A 23 -7.94 2.65 -14.15
CA ILE A 23 -8.55 3.34 -15.30
C ILE A 23 -7.58 3.35 -16.48
N LYS A 24 -6.34 3.76 -16.24
CA LYS A 24 -5.28 3.80 -17.27
C LYS A 24 -5.15 2.46 -18.00
N GLU A 25 -5.05 1.38 -17.27
CA GLU A 25 -4.85 0.06 -17.87
C GLU A 25 -6.13 -0.52 -18.49
N LEU A 26 -7.32 -0.27 -17.92
CA LEU A 26 -8.59 -0.66 -18.53
C LEU A 26 -8.82 0.08 -19.88
N ASN A 27 -8.43 1.35 -19.97
CA ASN A 27 -8.47 2.10 -21.22
C ASN A 27 -7.57 1.44 -22.28
N LYS A 28 -6.39 0.99 -21.92
CA LYS A 28 -5.48 0.25 -22.84
C LYS A 28 -6.08 -1.07 -23.33
N LEU A 29 -6.89 -1.74 -22.50
CA LEU A 29 -7.63 -2.94 -22.88
C LEU A 29 -8.87 -2.65 -23.75
N GLY A 30 -9.18 -1.38 -24.00
CA GLY A 30 -10.31 -0.96 -24.86
C GLY A 30 -11.67 -1.01 -24.16
N TYR A 31 -11.71 -0.93 -22.84
CA TYR A 31 -12.97 -0.78 -22.11
C TYR A 31 -13.64 0.56 -22.38
N ASP A 32 -14.97 0.53 -22.53
CA ASP A 32 -15.82 1.71 -22.45
C ASP A 32 -16.20 1.93 -20.98
N LEU A 33 -15.43 2.80 -20.30
CA LEU A 33 -15.61 3.08 -18.90
C LEU A 33 -16.69 4.13 -18.66
N ARG A 34 -17.68 3.78 -17.85
CA ARG A 34 -18.74 4.66 -17.35
C ARG A 34 -18.40 5.04 -15.93
N TYR A 35 -17.83 6.22 -15.77
CA TYR A 35 -17.27 6.65 -14.49
C TYR A 35 -18.34 7.27 -13.58
N ILE A 36 -18.46 6.73 -12.37
CA ILE A 36 -19.32 7.24 -11.31
C ILE A 36 -18.41 7.72 -10.17
N PRO A 37 -18.33 9.02 -9.91
CA PRO A 37 -17.41 9.54 -8.92
C PRO A 37 -17.82 9.20 -7.48
N ILE A 38 -16.83 8.84 -6.66
CA ILE A 38 -16.90 8.94 -5.21
C ILE A 38 -16.25 10.26 -4.84
N ALA A 39 -17.03 11.25 -4.44
CA ALA A 39 -16.63 12.64 -4.22
C ALA A 39 -16.16 13.35 -5.53
N GLN A 40 -15.86 14.64 -5.41
CA GLN A 40 -15.36 15.44 -6.53
C GLN A 40 -13.98 14.96 -6.98
N PRO A 41 -13.79 14.63 -8.28
CA PRO A 41 -12.47 14.23 -8.77
C PRO A 41 -11.42 15.33 -8.65
N THR A 42 -10.28 14.98 -8.11
CA THR A 42 -9.11 15.87 -7.95
C THR A 42 -7.83 15.10 -8.31
N PRO A 43 -7.65 14.74 -9.60
CA PRO A 43 -6.52 13.92 -10.03
C PRO A 43 -5.20 14.67 -9.90
N ASP A 44 -4.13 13.93 -9.60
CA ASP A 44 -2.78 14.42 -9.78
C ASP A 44 -2.53 14.68 -11.28
N GLU A 45 -1.83 15.75 -11.59
CA GLU A 45 -1.69 16.27 -12.97
C GLU A 45 -1.18 15.21 -13.96
N HIS A 46 -0.23 14.39 -13.55
CA HIS A 46 0.37 13.38 -14.44
C HIS A 46 -0.60 12.26 -14.85
N PHE A 47 -1.73 12.06 -14.16
CA PHE A 47 -2.75 11.09 -14.54
C PHE A 47 -3.79 11.64 -15.52
N ILE A 48 -3.92 12.97 -15.66
CA ILE A 48 -5.03 13.60 -16.40
C ILE A 48 -5.16 13.05 -17.82
N ALA A 49 -4.06 12.94 -18.54
CA ALA A 49 -4.07 12.43 -19.92
C ALA A 49 -4.62 10.98 -20.00
N ASP A 50 -4.25 10.13 -19.04
CA ASP A 50 -4.62 8.71 -19.02
C ASP A 50 -6.08 8.46 -18.62
N ILE A 51 -6.67 9.35 -17.82
CA ILE A 51 -8.03 9.18 -17.27
C ILE A 51 -9.07 10.13 -17.89
N LYS A 52 -8.66 11.01 -18.80
CA LYS A 52 -9.51 12.05 -19.39
C LYS A 52 -10.79 11.50 -19.98
N SER A 53 -10.74 10.41 -20.71
CA SER A 53 -11.92 9.80 -21.34
C SER A 53 -12.94 9.33 -20.29
N ALA A 54 -12.49 8.75 -19.19
CA ALA A 54 -13.36 8.35 -18.09
C ALA A 54 -13.99 9.56 -17.40
N LEU A 55 -13.22 10.63 -17.16
CA LEU A 55 -13.71 11.87 -16.53
C LEU A 55 -14.80 12.59 -17.37
N GLN A 56 -14.86 12.32 -18.65
CA GLN A 56 -15.87 12.90 -19.56
C GLN A 56 -17.17 12.09 -19.65
N ARG A 57 -17.22 10.90 -19.05
CA ARG A 57 -18.36 9.98 -19.11
C ARG A 57 -19.00 9.85 -17.73
N TRP A 58 -20.11 10.52 -17.52
CA TRP A 58 -20.84 10.60 -16.24
C TRP A 58 -22.19 9.87 -16.28
N ASP A 59 -22.40 9.06 -17.29
CA ASP A 59 -23.54 8.15 -17.45
C ASP A 59 -23.14 6.73 -17.01
N TYR A 60 -24.11 5.84 -16.94
CA TYR A 60 -23.85 4.43 -16.68
C TYR A 60 -24.66 3.54 -17.63
N ASP A 61 -24.18 2.35 -17.85
CA ASP A 61 -24.89 1.33 -18.61
C ASP A 61 -25.68 0.45 -17.63
N HIS A 62 -27.00 0.34 -17.85
CA HIS A 62 -27.90 -0.39 -16.94
C HIS A 62 -27.58 -1.88 -16.83
N ASP A 63 -27.04 -2.49 -17.88
CA ASP A 63 -26.82 -3.94 -17.98
C ASP A 63 -25.36 -4.35 -17.80
N ALA A 64 -24.43 -3.38 -17.91
CA ALA A 64 -23.00 -3.65 -17.74
C ALA A 64 -22.64 -3.98 -16.29
N PRO A 65 -21.57 -4.76 -16.07
CA PRO A 65 -21.00 -4.97 -14.74
C PRO A 65 -20.63 -3.62 -14.09
N SER A 66 -20.70 -3.57 -12.77
CA SER A 66 -20.29 -2.43 -11.96
C SER A 66 -19.20 -2.84 -10.99
N LEU A 67 -18.06 -2.15 -11.05
CA LEU A 67 -16.94 -2.31 -10.12
C LEU A 67 -16.85 -1.10 -9.22
N LYS A 68 -16.94 -1.31 -7.91
CA LYS A 68 -16.80 -0.24 -6.90
C LYS A 68 -15.52 -0.45 -6.10
N ILE A 69 -14.60 0.49 -6.24
CA ILE A 69 -13.33 0.51 -5.49
C ILE A 69 -13.51 1.47 -4.31
N TRP A 70 -13.81 0.93 -3.14
CA TRP A 70 -14.04 1.71 -1.94
C TRP A 70 -13.87 0.87 -0.67
N HIS A 71 -13.90 1.53 0.47
CA HIS A 71 -13.79 0.89 1.78
C HIS A 71 -14.83 -0.21 2.02
N GLN A 72 -14.50 -1.16 2.87
CA GLN A 72 -15.36 -2.28 3.27
C GLN A 72 -16.69 -1.87 3.89
N HIS A 73 -16.79 -0.65 4.42
CA HIS A 73 -18.05 -0.11 4.99
C HIS A 73 -18.95 0.59 3.95
N GLY A 74 -18.48 0.78 2.72
CA GLY A 74 -19.13 1.61 1.72
C GLY A 74 -19.52 0.88 0.43
N LEU A 75 -19.75 -0.43 0.47
CA LEU A 75 -20.14 -1.25 -0.69
C LEU A 75 -21.65 -1.52 -0.75
N ASN A 76 -22.47 -0.69 -0.13
CA ASN A 76 -23.90 -0.88 -0.01
C ASN A 76 -24.74 -0.22 -1.13
N SER A 77 -24.10 0.41 -2.12
CA SER A 77 -24.78 1.00 -3.26
C SER A 77 -24.04 0.77 -4.56
N PHE A 78 -24.77 0.39 -5.61
CA PHE A 78 -24.28 0.18 -6.96
C PHE A 78 -25.26 0.77 -7.96
N VAL A 79 -24.80 1.00 -9.19
CA VAL A 79 -25.64 1.44 -10.30
C VAL A 79 -26.02 0.26 -11.19
N GLY A 80 -27.16 0.38 -11.87
CA GLY A 80 -27.63 -0.62 -12.84
C GLY A 80 -28.10 -1.92 -12.23
N ARG A 81 -28.30 -2.91 -13.10
CA ARG A 81 -28.78 -4.25 -12.77
C ARG A 81 -27.81 -5.38 -13.17
N GLY A 82 -26.67 -5.00 -13.75
CA GLY A 82 -25.60 -5.94 -14.07
C GLY A 82 -24.87 -6.46 -12.83
N LEU A 83 -23.88 -7.30 -13.06
CA LEU A 83 -23.03 -7.88 -12.00
C LEU A 83 -22.41 -6.79 -11.11
N LYS A 84 -22.53 -6.93 -9.81
CA LYS A 84 -22.01 -5.98 -8.81
C LYS A 84 -20.78 -6.51 -8.14
N ILE A 85 -19.65 -5.83 -8.32
CA ILE A 85 -18.35 -6.23 -7.79
C ILE A 85 -17.86 -5.16 -6.83
N GLY A 86 -17.61 -5.52 -5.58
CA GLY A 86 -16.93 -4.68 -4.60
C GLY A 86 -15.44 -4.97 -4.55
N MET A 87 -14.60 -3.94 -4.50
CA MET A 87 -13.15 -4.07 -4.38
C MET A 87 -12.68 -3.28 -3.16
N PRO A 88 -12.82 -3.85 -1.94
CA PRO A 88 -12.38 -3.22 -0.72
C PRO A 88 -10.89 -3.48 -0.47
N ILE A 89 -10.25 -2.51 0.20
CA ILE A 89 -8.90 -2.66 0.74
C ILE A 89 -9.01 -2.37 2.24
N PHE A 90 -8.73 -3.37 3.07
CA PHE A 90 -8.87 -3.26 4.53
C PHE A 90 -7.63 -3.82 5.25
N GLU A 91 -7.43 -3.41 6.49
CA GLU A 91 -6.21 -3.70 7.26
C GLU A 91 -6.42 -4.64 8.45
N LEU A 92 -7.66 -4.75 8.98
CA LEU A 92 -7.94 -5.55 10.17
C LEU A 92 -8.60 -6.89 9.83
N GLU A 93 -8.49 -7.84 10.74
CA GLU A 93 -8.96 -9.23 10.59
C GLU A 93 -10.40 -9.43 11.07
N LYS A 94 -11.09 -8.36 11.46
CA LYS A 94 -12.48 -8.37 11.98
C LYS A 94 -13.30 -7.26 11.35
N PHE A 95 -14.60 -7.50 11.26
CA PHE A 95 -15.57 -6.53 10.74
C PHE A 95 -16.68 -6.27 11.75
N ASN A 96 -17.11 -5.01 11.85
CA ASN A 96 -18.32 -4.66 12.60
C ASN A 96 -19.58 -4.97 11.79
N ALA A 97 -20.75 -4.80 12.39
CA ALA A 97 -22.02 -5.13 11.74
C ALA A 97 -22.29 -4.32 10.45
N VAL A 98 -21.87 -3.06 10.40
CA VAL A 98 -22.01 -2.20 9.22
C VAL A 98 -21.14 -2.69 8.08
N GLU A 99 -19.89 -3.03 8.39
CA GLU A 99 -18.93 -3.59 7.42
C GLU A 99 -19.42 -4.94 6.88
N VAL A 100 -19.89 -5.84 7.73
CA VAL A 100 -20.46 -7.13 7.32
C VAL A 100 -21.66 -6.93 6.39
N HIS A 101 -22.58 -6.01 6.73
CA HIS A 101 -23.71 -5.67 5.86
C HIS A 101 -23.25 -5.17 4.49
N SER A 102 -22.30 -4.23 4.48
CA SER A 102 -21.72 -3.67 3.26
C SER A 102 -21.04 -4.72 2.39
N LEU A 103 -20.21 -5.58 2.99
CA LEU A 103 -19.48 -6.65 2.29
C LEU A 103 -20.41 -7.76 1.76
N ASN A 104 -21.62 -7.87 2.28
CA ASN A 104 -22.62 -8.83 1.79
C ASN A 104 -23.45 -8.32 0.61
N ASN A 105 -23.38 -7.03 0.29
CA ASN A 105 -24.22 -6.44 -0.75
C ASN A 105 -23.77 -6.74 -2.19
N PRO A 106 -22.46 -6.70 -2.56
CA PRO A 106 -22.04 -7.06 -3.92
C PRO A 106 -22.28 -8.54 -4.24
N ASP A 107 -22.42 -8.86 -5.53
CA ASP A 107 -22.47 -10.25 -5.99
C ASP A 107 -21.12 -10.93 -5.80
N GLU A 108 -20.02 -10.22 -6.07
CA GLU A 108 -18.64 -10.69 -5.92
C GLU A 108 -17.78 -9.66 -5.18
N LEU A 109 -16.75 -10.15 -4.51
CA LEU A 109 -15.69 -9.33 -3.91
C LEU A 109 -14.35 -9.61 -4.58
N PHE A 110 -13.66 -8.55 -4.97
CA PHE A 110 -12.26 -8.60 -5.37
C PHE A 110 -11.43 -8.05 -4.21
N VAL A 111 -10.58 -8.89 -3.64
CA VAL A 111 -9.65 -8.50 -2.57
C VAL A 111 -8.21 -8.63 -3.07
N CYS A 112 -7.30 -7.81 -2.58
CA CYS A 112 -5.98 -7.71 -3.19
C CYS A 112 -4.97 -8.76 -2.71
N SER A 113 -5.30 -9.58 -1.72
CA SER A 113 -4.37 -10.58 -1.17
C SER A 113 -5.08 -11.85 -0.74
N ASN A 114 -4.34 -12.94 -0.65
CA ASN A 114 -4.84 -14.17 -0.06
C ASN A 114 -5.17 -13.99 1.42
N TRP A 115 -4.40 -13.20 2.14
CA TRP A 115 -4.73 -12.82 3.53
C TRP A 115 -6.14 -12.19 3.61
N ALA A 116 -6.44 -11.21 2.77
CA ALA A 116 -7.76 -10.56 2.76
C ALA A 116 -8.88 -11.55 2.40
N LYS A 117 -8.63 -12.47 1.46
CA LYS A 117 -9.58 -13.53 1.11
C LYS A 117 -9.86 -14.44 2.30
N GLU A 118 -8.84 -14.87 3.03
CA GLU A 118 -8.98 -15.69 4.22
C GLU A 118 -9.77 -14.98 5.31
N VAL A 119 -9.55 -13.68 5.50
CA VAL A 119 -10.33 -12.86 6.45
C VAL A 119 -11.81 -12.84 6.06
N ILE A 120 -12.14 -12.57 4.79
CA ILE A 120 -13.53 -12.60 4.32
C ILE A 120 -14.16 -13.98 4.54
N GLN A 121 -13.47 -15.05 4.20
CA GLN A 121 -13.98 -16.42 4.33
C GLN A 121 -14.21 -16.80 5.80
N SER A 122 -13.35 -16.34 6.70
CA SER A 122 -13.49 -16.60 8.14
C SER A 122 -14.60 -15.77 8.78
N GLU A 123 -14.65 -14.47 8.49
CA GLU A 123 -15.58 -13.55 9.14
C GLU A 123 -16.99 -13.56 8.53
N ILE A 124 -17.08 -13.89 7.24
CA ILE A 124 -18.35 -13.91 6.49
C ILE A 124 -18.44 -15.22 5.70
N PRO A 125 -18.63 -16.37 6.36
CA PRO A 125 -18.59 -17.69 5.71
C PRO A 125 -19.51 -17.85 4.49
N LYS A 126 -20.65 -17.16 4.47
CA LYS A 126 -21.56 -17.18 3.30
C LYS A 126 -20.96 -16.55 2.04
N ARG A 127 -19.88 -15.77 2.17
CA ARG A 127 -19.14 -15.18 1.05
C ARG A 127 -17.99 -16.06 0.55
N ALA A 128 -17.74 -17.22 1.16
CA ALA A 128 -16.55 -18.02 0.89
C ALA A 128 -16.31 -18.34 -0.59
N ASN A 129 -17.38 -18.48 -1.38
CA ASN A 129 -17.31 -18.80 -2.82
C ASN A 129 -17.44 -17.57 -3.73
N ASN A 130 -17.65 -16.39 -3.16
CA ASN A 130 -17.89 -15.14 -3.89
C ASN A 130 -16.84 -14.08 -3.54
N VAL A 131 -15.60 -14.52 -3.35
CA VAL A 131 -14.43 -13.67 -3.12
C VAL A 131 -13.26 -14.18 -3.97
N ARG A 132 -12.65 -13.27 -4.73
CA ARG A 132 -11.53 -13.58 -5.63
C ARG A 132 -10.37 -12.65 -5.32
N VAL A 133 -9.15 -13.14 -5.51
CA VAL A 133 -7.95 -12.33 -5.35
C VAL A 133 -7.65 -11.60 -6.67
N VAL A 134 -7.55 -10.28 -6.58
CA VAL A 134 -7.12 -9.38 -7.66
C VAL A 134 -6.04 -8.48 -7.10
N HIS A 135 -4.79 -8.80 -7.36
CA HIS A 135 -3.63 -8.08 -6.82
C HIS A 135 -3.62 -6.63 -7.26
N LEU A 136 -3.16 -5.74 -6.40
CA LEU A 136 -2.72 -4.40 -6.79
C LEU A 136 -1.34 -4.50 -7.46
N GLY A 137 -0.83 -3.39 -7.96
CA GLY A 137 0.38 -3.41 -8.75
C GLY A 137 1.25 -2.17 -8.58
N PHE A 138 2.23 -2.08 -9.46
CA PHE A 138 3.03 -0.89 -9.69
C PHE A 138 3.11 -0.62 -11.20
N ASP A 139 3.50 0.60 -11.56
CA ASP A 139 3.69 0.98 -12.97
C ASP A 139 5.10 0.57 -13.44
N GLU A 140 5.18 -0.50 -14.23
CA GLU A 140 6.44 -1.05 -14.75
C GLU A 140 7.14 -0.16 -15.77
N GLU A 141 6.44 0.83 -16.31
CA GLU A 141 7.05 1.82 -17.22
C GLU A 141 7.81 2.89 -16.44
N ILE A 142 7.48 3.10 -15.16
CA ILE A 142 8.08 4.10 -14.30
C ILE A 142 9.08 3.48 -13.32
N PHE A 143 8.63 2.49 -12.53
CA PHE A 143 9.48 1.86 -11.51
C PHE A 143 10.25 0.69 -12.13
N LYS A 144 11.54 0.89 -12.36
CA LYS A 144 12.42 -0.07 -13.01
C LYS A 144 13.61 -0.39 -12.13
N PRO A 145 14.20 -1.60 -12.27
CA PRO A 145 15.45 -1.89 -11.59
C PRO A 145 16.50 -0.83 -11.95
N ILE A 146 17.18 -0.33 -10.94
CA ILE A 146 18.26 0.62 -11.07
C ILE A 146 19.32 0.32 -10.01
N ASP A 147 20.59 0.48 -10.34
CA ASP A 147 21.69 0.25 -9.42
C ASP A 147 21.47 0.98 -8.07
N LEU A 148 21.97 0.39 -7.00
CA LEU A 148 21.97 1.05 -5.70
C LEU A 148 22.75 2.36 -5.77
N PRO A 149 22.36 3.38 -5.01
CA PRO A 149 23.06 4.66 -5.04
C PRO A 149 24.53 4.49 -4.62
N SER A 150 25.44 5.23 -5.28
CA SER A 150 26.86 5.20 -4.99
C SER A 150 27.27 5.98 -3.74
N SER A 151 26.31 6.49 -2.99
CA SER A 151 26.52 7.22 -1.73
C SER A 151 27.29 6.38 -0.72
N GLU A 152 28.24 6.95 -0.03
CA GLU A 152 28.91 6.33 1.13
C GLU A 152 27.96 6.21 2.33
N THR A 153 26.96 7.09 2.39
CA THR A 153 25.91 7.03 3.43
C THR A 153 24.90 5.95 3.10
N THR A 154 24.59 5.08 4.05
CA THR A 154 23.50 4.13 3.91
C THR A 154 22.16 4.85 4.11
N ILE A 155 21.31 4.83 3.09
CA ILE A 155 20.05 5.58 3.06
C ILE A 155 18.90 4.60 3.25
N PHE A 156 18.25 4.71 4.40
CA PHE A 156 16.98 4.05 4.72
C PHE A 156 15.82 5.00 4.44
N ALA A 157 14.64 4.45 4.15
CA ALA A 157 13.46 5.27 3.93
C ALA A 157 12.18 4.59 4.42
N ASN A 158 11.22 5.41 4.82
CA ASN A 158 9.83 5.01 5.01
C ASN A 158 8.93 5.91 4.17
N PHE A 159 8.10 5.29 3.35
CA PHE A 159 7.06 5.93 2.56
C PHE A 159 5.71 5.48 3.12
N GLY A 160 5.16 6.27 3.99
CA GLY A 160 3.88 5.95 4.61
C GLY A 160 3.43 7.05 5.56
N LYS A 161 2.17 7.46 5.42
CA LYS A 161 1.59 8.53 6.22
C LYS A 161 1.71 8.27 7.73
N PHE A 162 1.87 9.34 8.50
CA PHE A 162 1.91 9.26 9.95
C PHE A 162 0.65 8.57 10.51
N GLU A 163 0.82 7.36 11.01
CA GLU A 163 -0.19 6.55 11.72
C GLU A 163 0.49 5.59 12.69
N VAL A 164 -0.18 5.31 13.81
CA VAL A 164 0.26 4.27 14.76
C VAL A 164 0.24 2.89 14.07
N ARG A 165 -0.76 2.62 13.25
CA ARG A 165 -0.85 1.39 12.43
C ARG A 165 0.42 1.13 11.64
N LYS A 166 1.01 2.17 11.06
CA LYS A 166 2.24 2.07 10.26
C LYS A 166 3.54 2.01 11.08
N GLY A 167 3.44 2.01 12.40
CA GLY A 167 4.60 1.89 13.30
C GLY A 167 5.39 3.18 13.48
N HIS A 168 4.82 4.34 13.17
CA HIS A 168 5.52 5.62 13.34
C HIS A 168 5.80 5.99 14.81
N ASP A 169 5.10 5.36 15.74
CA ASP A 169 5.35 5.50 17.18
C ASP A 169 6.62 4.78 17.63
N ILE A 170 7.05 3.74 16.91
CA ILE A 170 8.22 2.91 17.26
C ILE A 170 9.40 3.05 16.31
N LEU A 171 9.21 3.50 15.08
CA LEU A 171 10.30 3.63 14.10
C LEU A 171 11.43 4.54 14.58
N PRO A 172 11.19 5.69 15.24
CA PRO A 172 12.27 6.50 15.80
C PRO A 172 13.11 5.74 16.84
N LEU A 173 12.45 4.95 17.69
CA LEU A 173 13.13 4.12 18.67
C LEU A 173 14.01 3.05 18.01
N ILE A 174 13.48 2.37 17.00
CA ILE A 174 14.20 1.35 16.23
C ILE A 174 15.46 1.95 15.60
N PHE A 175 15.33 3.08 14.91
CA PHE A 175 16.46 3.74 14.24
C PHE A 175 17.52 4.21 15.23
N ASN A 176 17.11 4.85 16.32
CA ASN A 176 18.03 5.35 17.35
C ASN A 176 18.71 4.21 18.17
N LYS A 177 18.08 3.04 18.27
CA LYS A 177 18.66 1.86 18.89
C LYS A 177 19.66 1.17 17.96
N ALA A 178 19.45 1.23 16.65
CA ALA A 178 20.31 0.59 15.67
C ALA A 178 21.68 1.27 15.53
N PHE A 179 21.72 2.60 15.62
CA PHE A 179 22.89 3.38 15.23
C PHE A 179 23.36 4.40 16.27
N GLU A 180 24.63 4.79 16.14
CA GLU A 180 25.25 5.86 16.91
C GLU A 180 25.46 7.11 16.03
N ARG A 181 25.84 8.23 16.66
CA ARG A 181 26.03 9.50 15.96
C ARG A 181 27.13 9.47 14.88
N HIS A 182 28.11 8.59 15.05
CA HIS A 182 29.22 8.43 14.11
C HIS A 182 28.88 7.53 12.92
N ASP A 183 27.81 6.75 12.99
CA ASP A 183 27.40 5.89 11.87
C ASP A 183 26.95 6.71 10.68
N ASN A 184 27.43 6.35 9.50
CA ASN A 184 27.11 7.06 8.26
C ASN A 184 25.78 6.58 7.67
N VAL A 185 24.69 6.98 8.29
CA VAL A 185 23.31 6.58 7.95
C VAL A 185 22.39 7.78 7.85
N THR A 186 21.36 7.67 7.06
CA THR A 186 20.25 8.63 6.95
C THR A 186 18.93 7.88 6.88
N LEU A 187 17.90 8.43 7.52
CA LEU A 187 16.52 7.96 7.37
C LEU A 187 15.70 9.05 6.65
N ILE A 188 15.19 8.72 5.48
CA ILE A 188 14.26 9.58 4.74
C ILE A 188 12.84 9.18 5.11
N MET A 189 12.01 10.17 5.45
CA MET A 189 10.60 10.00 5.81
C MET A 189 9.74 10.78 4.83
N MET A 190 8.76 10.11 4.21
CA MET A 190 7.71 10.76 3.41
C MET A 190 6.35 10.45 4.05
N PRO A 191 5.99 11.13 5.15
CA PRO A 191 4.89 10.72 6.01
C PRO A 191 3.62 11.56 5.85
N THR A 192 3.46 12.33 4.79
CA THR A 192 2.31 13.24 4.61
C THR A 192 0.98 12.51 4.84
N ASN A 193 0.18 13.05 5.76
CA ASN A 193 -1.15 12.57 6.07
C ASN A 193 -2.13 13.75 6.03
N PHE A 194 -2.95 13.80 4.99
CA PHE A 194 -3.91 14.89 4.76
C PHE A 194 -5.03 15.00 5.82
N PHE A 195 -5.19 13.97 6.65
CA PHE A 195 -6.17 13.97 7.74
C PHE A 195 -5.64 14.60 9.04
N LEU A 196 -4.35 14.93 9.09
CA LEU A 196 -3.71 15.58 10.22
C LEU A 196 -3.65 17.09 10.00
N ASN A 197 -3.89 17.87 11.08
CA ASN A 197 -3.59 19.29 11.07
C ASN A 197 -2.10 19.55 11.32
N GLN A 198 -1.66 20.80 11.26
CA GLN A 198 -0.25 21.16 11.41
C GLN A 198 0.30 20.82 12.81
N GLU A 199 -0.49 20.97 13.87
CA GLU A 199 -0.08 20.64 15.24
C GLU A 199 0.12 19.13 15.40
N GLU A 200 -0.80 18.32 14.89
CA GLU A 200 -0.69 16.85 14.89
C GLU A 200 0.54 16.40 14.10
N THR A 201 0.77 16.98 12.92
CA THR A 201 1.96 16.72 12.09
C THR A 201 3.25 17.08 12.83
N ASN A 202 3.31 18.24 13.45
CA ASN A 202 4.46 18.68 14.24
C ASN A 202 4.74 17.76 15.42
N THR A 203 3.71 17.26 16.08
CA THR A 203 3.84 16.27 17.17
C THR A 203 4.53 14.99 16.67
N TRP A 204 4.12 14.49 15.51
CA TRP A 204 4.77 13.33 14.89
C TRP A 204 6.22 13.60 14.50
N VAL A 205 6.49 14.72 13.83
CA VAL A 205 7.85 15.13 13.43
C VAL A 205 8.77 15.23 14.65
N ASN A 206 8.29 15.80 15.75
CA ASN A 206 9.08 15.96 16.98
C ASN A 206 9.46 14.62 17.62
N LYS A 207 8.66 13.56 17.47
CA LYS A 207 9.01 12.20 17.92
C LYS A 207 10.28 11.67 17.25
N TYR A 208 10.55 12.10 16.03
CA TYR A 208 11.77 11.76 15.29
C TYR A 208 12.90 12.74 15.57
N LYS A 209 12.61 14.04 15.49
CA LYS A 209 13.62 15.10 15.59
C LYS A 209 14.22 15.24 16.99
N ASN A 210 13.42 15.00 18.03
CA ASN A 210 13.86 15.09 19.43
C ASN A 210 14.50 13.79 19.93
N THR A 211 15.30 13.14 19.08
CA THR A 211 16.02 11.92 19.38
C THR A 211 17.52 12.09 19.16
N LYS A 212 18.31 11.15 19.65
CA LYS A 212 19.79 11.14 19.47
C LYS A 212 20.20 11.33 18.01
N LEU A 213 19.47 10.73 17.07
CA LEU A 213 19.76 10.75 15.65
C LEU A 213 18.80 11.65 14.83
N GLY A 214 18.08 12.56 15.49
CA GLY A 214 17.12 13.44 14.82
C GLY A 214 17.73 14.26 13.67
N HIS A 215 19.01 14.62 13.78
CA HIS A 215 19.75 15.34 12.72
C HIS A 215 20.05 14.49 11.48
N LYS A 216 19.90 13.16 11.56
CA LYS A 216 20.05 12.19 10.45
C LYS A 216 18.73 11.79 9.80
N ILE A 217 17.61 12.35 10.27
CA ILE A 217 16.27 12.07 9.79
C ILE A 217 15.78 13.23 8.94
N GLN A 218 15.50 12.98 7.68
CA GLN A 218 15.03 13.97 6.71
C GLN A 218 13.56 13.73 6.38
N PHE A 219 12.75 14.78 6.43
CA PHE A 219 11.34 14.74 6.06
C PHE A 219 11.15 15.34 4.68
N ILE A 220 10.41 14.65 3.84
CA ILE A 220 10.05 15.07 2.49
C ILE A 220 8.52 15.08 2.41
N ASP A 221 7.96 16.15 1.84
CA ASP A 221 6.53 16.20 1.54
C ASP A 221 6.16 15.20 0.44
N ARG A 222 4.90 14.75 0.44
CA ARG A 222 4.39 13.88 -0.61
C ARG A 222 4.66 14.47 -1.99
N VAL A 223 5.22 13.67 -2.86
CA VAL A 223 5.36 14.00 -4.28
C VAL A 223 4.22 13.34 -5.07
N PRO A 224 3.39 14.13 -5.77
CA PRO A 224 2.28 13.59 -6.54
C PRO A 224 2.70 12.87 -7.82
N ASP A 225 3.85 13.23 -8.38
CA ASP A 225 4.36 12.64 -9.62
C ASP A 225 5.14 11.35 -9.34
N GLN A 226 4.68 10.24 -9.94
CA GLN A 226 5.33 8.93 -9.81
C GLN A 226 6.78 8.91 -10.32
N LYS A 227 7.11 9.71 -11.33
CA LYS A 227 8.49 9.82 -11.84
C LYS A 227 9.42 10.45 -10.82
N LEU A 228 8.94 11.47 -10.09
CA LEU A 228 9.69 12.07 -8.98
C LEU A 228 9.82 11.08 -7.81
N LEU A 229 8.76 10.34 -7.50
CA LEU A 229 8.81 9.28 -6.48
C LEU A 229 9.87 8.22 -6.85
N TYR A 230 9.90 7.78 -8.10
CA TYR A 230 10.93 6.87 -8.60
C TYR A 230 12.34 7.44 -8.40
N GLN A 231 12.56 8.71 -8.70
CA GLN A 231 13.86 9.36 -8.49
C GLN A 231 14.27 9.36 -7.02
N ILE A 232 13.33 9.61 -6.10
CA ILE A 232 13.59 9.55 -4.66
C ILE A 232 13.91 8.11 -4.24
N MET A 233 13.12 7.13 -4.66
CA MET A 233 13.34 5.72 -4.38
C MET A 233 14.68 5.22 -4.92
N SER A 234 15.15 5.78 -6.03
CA SER A 234 16.45 5.47 -6.63
C SER A 234 17.64 5.85 -5.72
N GLN A 235 17.44 6.78 -4.79
CA GLN A 235 18.46 7.21 -3.84
C GLN A 235 18.46 6.41 -2.53
N VAL A 236 17.60 5.42 -2.41
CA VAL A 236 17.40 4.61 -1.20
C VAL A 236 18.09 3.26 -1.35
N HIS A 237 18.74 2.78 -0.29
CA HIS A 237 19.28 1.41 -0.22
C HIS A 237 18.24 0.41 0.30
N CYS A 238 17.49 0.82 1.32
CA CYS A 238 16.56 -0.08 2.01
C CYS A 238 15.35 0.69 2.56
N GLY A 239 14.15 0.18 2.25
CA GLY A 239 12.92 0.64 2.89
C GLY A 239 12.69 -0.05 4.22
N ILE A 240 12.08 0.63 5.18
CA ILE A 240 11.68 0.06 6.48
C ILE A 240 10.21 0.34 6.75
N PHE A 241 9.43 -0.74 6.96
CA PHE A 241 7.98 -0.70 7.15
C PHE A 241 7.57 -1.55 8.36
N PRO A 242 7.63 -0.97 9.57
CA PRO A 242 7.24 -1.67 10.79
C PRO A 242 5.72 -1.55 11.05
N SER A 243 4.92 -1.85 10.04
CA SER A 243 3.47 -1.74 10.12
C SER A 243 2.86 -2.88 10.95
N ARG A 244 1.82 -2.55 11.72
CA ARG A 244 1.04 -3.52 12.48
C ARG A 244 -0.01 -4.22 11.63
N ALA A 245 -0.46 -3.55 10.57
CA ALA A 245 -1.45 -4.05 9.63
C ALA A 245 -1.42 -3.24 8.34
N GLU A 246 -1.49 -3.92 7.21
CA GLU A 246 -1.57 -3.29 5.89
C GLU A 246 -2.56 -4.02 4.99
N GLY A 247 -3.35 -3.25 4.25
CA GLY A 247 -4.20 -3.80 3.18
C GLY A 247 -3.44 -4.15 1.91
N TRP A 248 -2.31 -3.47 1.67
CA TRP A 248 -1.37 -3.77 0.58
C TRP A 248 0.04 -3.24 0.86
N ASN A 249 0.31 -1.97 0.80
CA ASN A 249 1.58 -1.24 0.86
C ASN A 249 2.22 -1.06 -0.53
N LEU A 250 1.68 -0.10 -1.27
CA LEU A 250 2.12 0.21 -2.65
C LEU A 250 3.60 0.57 -2.73
N GLU A 251 4.08 1.38 -1.82
CA GLU A 251 5.46 1.90 -1.82
C GLU A 251 6.48 0.79 -1.55
N ALA A 252 6.14 -0.20 -0.73
CA ALA A 252 7.01 -1.36 -0.51
C ALA A 252 7.19 -2.17 -1.79
N LEU A 253 6.11 -2.39 -2.54
CA LEU A 253 6.16 -3.08 -3.84
C LEU A 253 6.96 -2.28 -4.87
N GLU A 254 6.77 -0.97 -4.93
CA GLU A 254 7.50 -0.07 -5.82
C GLU A 254 9.01 -0.09 -5.52
N LEU A 255 9.40 -0.12 -4.25
CA LEU A 255 10.80 -0.28 -3.83
C LEU A 255 11.39 -1.63 -4.28
N LEU A 256 10.64 -2.73 -4.14
CA LEU A 256 11.06 -4.03 -4.66
C LEU A 256 11.29 -3.99 -6.18
N ALA A 257 10.39 -3.35 -6.91
CA ALA A 257 10.49 -3.19 -8.37
C ALA A 257 11.77 -2.43 -8.78
N CYS A 258 12.20 -1.48 -7.96
CA CYS A 258 13.44 -0.74 -8.15
C CYS A 258 14.70 -1.50 -7.70
N GLY A 259 14.55 -2.68 -7.12
CA GLY A 259 15.66 -3.48 -6.59
C GLY A 259 16.14 -3.03 -5.20
N ARG A 260 15.34 -2.28 -4.45
CA ARG A 260 15.67 -1.86 -3.08
C ARG A 260 15.43 -2.99 -2.09
N HIS A 261 16.23 -3.04 -1.04
CA HIS A 261 16.03 -3.96 0.07
C HIS A 261 14.86 -3.48 0.94
N LEU A 262 14.20 -4.42 1.62
CA LEU A 262 13.14 -4.11 2.57
C LEU A 262 13.42 -4.73 3.93
N ILE A 263 13.06 -3.99 4.98
CA ILE A 263 12.84 -4.47 6.33
C ILE A 263 11.36 -4.27 6.60
N ILE A 264 10.60 -5.34 6.80
CA ILE A 264 9.14 -5.27 6.73
C ILE A 264 8.49 -6.32 7.63
N THR A 265 7.40 -5.96 8.28
CA THR A 265 6.64 -6.89 9.12
C THR A 265 5.99 -8.00 8.31
N ASP A 266 6.13 -9.25 8.77
CA ASP A 266 5.59 -10.44 8.13
C ASP A 266 4.15 -10.69 8.60
N CYS A 267 3.24 -9.83 8.18
CA CYS A 267 1.83 -9.94 8.53
C CYS A 267 0.92 -9.25 7.51
N THR A 268 -0.36 -9.62 7.56
CA THR A 268 -1.41 -9.07 6.71
C THR A 268 -1.03 -9.14 5.21
N ALA A 269 -1.34 -8.11 4.42
CA ALA A 269 -1.09 -8.15 2.98
C ALA A 269 0.39 -8.15 2.56
N HIS A 270 1.32 -7.81 3.46
CA HIS A 270 2.74 -7.94 3.17
C HIS A 270 3.13 -9.36 2.77
N THR A 271 2.44 -10.37 3.30
CA THR A 271 2.70 -11.79 2.99
C THR A 271 2.43 -12.16 1.53
N GLU A 272 1.72 -11.31 0.78
CA GLU A 272 1.39 -11.56 -0.62
C GLU A 272 2.61 -11.42 -1.54
N PHE A 273 3.48 -10.44 -1.29
CA PHE A 273 4.64 -10.18 -2.14
C PHE A 273 5.99 -10.14 -1.41
N CYS A 274 6.01 -10.22 -0.09
CA CYS A 274 7.24 -10.28 0.71
C CYS A 274 7.47 -11.69 1.25
N ASN A 275 8.70 -12.19 1.10
CA ASN A 275 9.15 -13.48 1.61
C ASN A 275 10.62 -13.38 2.07
N SER A 276 11.16 -14.47 2.63
CA SER A 276 12.53 -14.49 3.14
C SER A 276 13.62 -14.35 2.06
N GLU A 277 13.29 -14.55 0.79
CA GLU A 277 14.25 -14.40 -0.32
C GLU A 277 14.37 -12.95 -0.77
N ASN A 278 13.28 -12.18 -0.70
CA ASN A 278 13.22 -10.81 -1.22
C ASN A 278 13.16 -9.72 -0.14
N SER A 279 13.01 -10.09 1.13
CA SER A 279 12.83 -9.14 2.23
C SER A 279 13.46 -9.62 3.52
N ASN A 280 13.83 -8.67 4.37
CA ASN A 280 14.20 -8.93 5.76
C ASN A 280 12.93 -8.89 6.61
N LEU A 281 12.35 -10.06 6.88
CA LEU A 281 11.05 -10.18 7.51
C LEU A 281 11.15 -10.03 9.03
N ILE A 282 10.42 -9.06 9.57
CA ILE A 282 10.22 -8.95 11.03
C ILE A 282 9.15 -9.97 11.39
N LYS A 283 9.54 -11.07 12.02
CA LYS A 283 8.61 -12.11 12.46
C LYS A 283 7.76 -11.60 13.61
N MET A 284 6.45 -11.74 13.48
CA MET A 284 5.46 -11.21 14.42
C MET A 284 5.16 -12.26 15.49
N ASN A 285 5.92 -12.24 16.60
CA ASN A 285 5.90 -13.25 17.66
C ASN A 285 5.13 -12.79 18.91
N SER A 286 4.67 -11.53 18.97
CA SER A 286 4.13 -10.93 20.20
C SER A 286 2.60 -10.90 20.24
N GLY A 287 1.93 -11.58 19.29
CA GLY A 287 0.46 -11.68 19.27
C GLY A 287 -0.21 -10.39 18.80
N TYR A 288 -1.30 -10.06 19.46
CA TYR A 288 -2.19 -8.96 19.09
C TYR A 288 -2.34 -7.95 20.22
N GLU A 289 -2.73 -6.74 19.87
CA GLU A 289 -3.09 -5.66 20.77
C GLU A 289 -4.27 -4.86 20.20
N SER A 290 -4.95 -4.10 21.04
CA SER A 290 -6.04 -3.22 20.62
C SER A 290 -5.60 -2.24 19.55
N ALA A 291 -6.31 -2.22 18.42
CA ALA A 291 -6.09 -1.27 17.34
C ALA A 291 -6.66 0.09 17.73
N ILE A 292 -5.81 0.94 18.28
CA ILE A 292 -6.21 2.27 18.76
C ILE A 292 -5.17 3.33 18.40
N ASP A 293 -5.62 4.43 17.80
CA ASP A 293 -4.75 5.57 17.46
C ASP A 293 -5.41 6.93 17.74
N LYS A 294 -6.62 6.93 18.30
CA LYS A 294 -7.42 8.13 18.58
C LYS A 294 -7.86 8.93 17.35
N LYS A 295 -7.64 8.43 16.15
CA LYS A 295 -7.97 9.12 14.89
C LYS A 295 -8.82 8.24 13.96
N PHE A 296 -8.34 7.05 13.63
CA PHE A 296 -8.96 6.12 12.67
C PHE A 296 -9.42 4.81 13.31
N PHE A 297 -8.78 4.42 14.40
CA PHE A 297 -9.05 3.16 15.10
C PHE A 297 -9.39 3.44 16.56
N ASP A 298 -10.52 2.90 17.00
CA ASP A 298 -11.12 3.17 18.32
C ASP A 298 -10.82 2.11 19.38
N GLY A 299 -10.08 1.06 19.01
CA GLY A 299 -9.76 -0.06 19.89
C GLY A 299 -10.79 -1.19 19.90
N SER A 300 -11.85 -1.13 19.09
CA SER A 300 -12.87 -2.18 18.99
C SER A 300 -12.32 -3.51 18.48
N PHE A 301 -11.27 -3.45 17.64
CA PHE A 301 -10.59 -4.62 17.08
C PHE A 301 -9.10 -4.59 17.37
N GLU A 302 -8.38 -5.58 16.89
CA GLU A 302 -6.95 -5.78 17.15
C GLU A 302 -6.13 -5.72 15.87
N TRP A 303 -4.86 -5.34 16.01
CA TRP A 303 -3.79 -5.54 15.04
C TRP A 303 -2.61 -6.26 15.68
N ARG A 304 -1.60 -6.58 14.88
CA ARG A 304 -0.39 -7.26 15.38
C ARG A 304 0.37 -6.36 16.35
N LYS A 305 0.81 -6.97 17.46
CA LYS A 305 1.60 -6.28 18.46
C LYS A 305 3.08 -6.28 18.08
N ILE A 306 3.71 -5.12 18.24
CA ILE A 306 5.15 -4.95 18.10
C ILE A 306 5.72 -4.71 19.50
N SER A 307 6.50 -5.66 19.98
CA SER A 307 7.17 -5.63 21.28
C SER A 307 8.70 -5.63 21.11
N GLN A 308 9.41 -5.87 22.18
CA GLN A 308 10.87 -5.85 22.18
C GLN A 308 11.49 -6.81 21.16
N ASP A 309 10.91 -8.00 20.97
CA ASP A 309 11.42 -8.99 20.01
C ASP A 309 11.40 -8.45 18.57
N GLU A 310 10.30 -7.87 18.14
CA GLU A 310 10.15 -7.29 16.80
C GLU A 310 11.07 -6.07 16.62
N ILE A 311 11.19 -5.24 17.65
CA ILE A 311 12.13 -4.11 17.65
C ILE A 311 13.57 -4.60 17.47
N ASP A 312 13.97 -5.63 18.22
CA ASP A 312 15.33 -6.19 18.15
C ASP A 312 15.64 -6.80 16.77
N GLN A 313 14.66 -7.47 16.16
CA GLN A 313 14.79 -7.96 14.79
C GLN A 313 15.03 -6.81 13.81
N ALA A 314 14.20 -5.76 13.86
CA ALA A 314 14.34 -4.60 13.00
C ALA A 314 15.68 -3.89 13.16
N VAL A 315 16.14 -3.73 14.39
CA VAL A 315 17.46 -3.16 14.74
C VAL A 315 18.58 -3.97 14.10
N GLU A 316 18.56 -5.30 14.24
CA GLU A 316 19.61 -6.14 13.65
C GLU A 316 19.58 -6.11 12.12
N TYR A 317 18.43 -6.07 11.50
CA TYR A 317 18.32 -5.91 10.04
C TYR A 317 18.91 -4.57 9.57
N LEU A 318 18.60 -3.46 10.25
CA LEU A 318 19.17 -2.15 9.95
C LEU A 318 20.71 -2.17 10.02
N ARG A 319 21.25 -2.75 11.08
CA ARG A 319 22.70 -2.91 11.28
C ARG A 319 23.32 -3.79 10.21
N SER A 320 22.68 -4.89 9.86
CA SER A 320 23.15 -5.82 8.81
C SER A 320 23.21 -5.15 7.44
N ILE A 321 22.18 -4.44 7.03
CA ILE A 321 22.17 -3.69 5.76
C ILE A 321 23.29 -2.64 5.74
N HIS A 322 23.44 -1.90 6.83
CA HIS A 322 24.51 -0.89 6.94
C HIS A 322 25.91 -1.53 6.83
N ARG A 323 26.17 -2.60 7.56
CA ARG A 323 27.46 -3.33 7.48
C ARG A 323 27.76 -3.80 6.05
N LYS A 324 26.78 -4.41 5.38
CA LYS A 324 26.94 -4.88 4.00
C LYS A 324 27.22 -3.73 3.04
N HIS A 325 26.53 -2.60 3.20
CA HIS A 325 26.79 -1.43 2.39
C HIS A 325 28.19 -0.87 2.60
N GLN A 326 28.63 -0.73 3.86
CA GLN A 326 29.96 -0.19 4.19
C GLN A 326 31.10 -1.11 3.71
N SER A 327 30.88 -2.42 3.67
CA SER A 327 31.87 -3.41 3.19
C SER A 327 31.84 -3.59 1.65
N GLY A 328 30.91 -2.97 0.96
CA GLY A 328 30.73 -3.12 -0.50
C GLY A 328 30.01 -4.41 -0.91
N ASP A 329 29.41 -5.13 0.05
CA ASP A 329 28.74 -6.42 -0.18
C ASP A 329 27.23 -6.29 -0.44
N LEU A 330 26.67 -5.07 -0.34
CA LEU A 330 25.25 -4.84 -0.60
C LEU A 330 25.03 -4.75 -2.13
N SER A 331 24.32 -5.71 -2.67
CA SER A 331 23.96 -5.73 -4.10
C SER A 331 22.48 -5.42 -4.31
N LEU A 332 22.09 -5.25 -5.56
CA LEU A 332 20.69 -5.06 -5.95
C LEU A 332 19.83 -6.23 -5.44
N ASN A 333 18.64 -5.94 -4.96
CA ASN A 333 17.67 -6.96 -4.54
C ASN A 333 17.00 -7.61 -5.77
N ASN A 334 17.72 -8.52 -6.43
CA ASN A 334 17.22 -9.19 -7.63
C ASN A 334 16.00 -10.06 -7.36
N ALA A 335 15.92 -10.70 -6.21
CA ALA A 335 14.74 -11.49 -5.81
C ALA A 335 13.49 -10.62 -5.71
N GLY A 336 13.63 -9.39 -5.20
CA GLY A 336 12.55 -8.42 -5.16
C GLY A 336 12.10 -7.96 -6.55
N VAL A 337 13.05 -7.72 -7.44
CA VAL A 337 12.76 -7.39 -8.86
C VAL A 337 11.97 -8.52 -9.52
N GLU A 338 12.40 -9.76 -9.37
CA GLU A 338 11.71 -10.91 -9.97
C GLU A 338 10.29 -11.08 -9.41
N THR A 339 10.11 -10.97 -8.10
CA THR A 339 8.78 -11.05 -7.46
C THR A 339 7.85 -9.96 -8.01
N SER A 340 8.33 -8.72 -8.12
CA SER A 340 7.52 -7.58 -8.53
C SER A 340 6.91 -7.75 -9.93
N LYS A 341 7.54 -8.48 -10.83
CA LYS A 341 7.05 -8.73 -12.20
C LYS A 341 5.65 -9.38 -12.23
N ASN A 342 5.26 -10.05 -11.16
CA ASN A 342 3.93 -10.65 -11.01
C ASN A 342 2.85 -9.65 -10.56
N PHE A 343 3.25 -8.43 -10.15
CA PHE A 343 2.38 -7.44 -9.51
C PHE A 343 2.42 -6.10 -10.25
N THR A 344 2.04 -6.08 -11.51
CA THR A 344 1.90 -4.87 -12.30
C THR A 344 0.44 -4.45 -12.41
N TRP A 345 0.16 -3.16 -12.64
CA TRP A 345 -1.21 -2.70 -12.88
C TRP A 345 -1.83 -3.37 -14.12
N LYS A 346 -1.02 -3.70 -15.11
CA LYS A 346 -1.45 -4.50 -16.25
C LYS A 346 -1.97 -5.87 -15.81
N ASN A 347 -1.26 -6.55 -14.92
CA ASN A 347 -1.70 -7.84 -14.38
C ASN A 347 -2.97 -7.67 -13.54
N THR A 348 -3.10 -6.58 -12.76
CA THR A 348 -4.30 -6.27 -12.00
C THR A 348 -5.53 -6.23 -12.91
N VAL A 349 -5.49 -5.45 -13.98
CA VAL A 349 -6.66 -5.32 -14.87
C VAL A 349 -6.89 -6.55 -15.73
N ASN A 350 -5.86 -7.33 -16.06
CA ASN A 350 -6.04 -8.64 -16.69
C ASN A 350 -6.78 -9.61 -15.77
N MET A 351 -6.52 -9.58 -14.45
CA MET A 351 -7.30 -10.34 -13.47
C MET A 351 -8.75 -9.86 -13.39
N VAL A 352 -8.98 -8.54 -13.39
CA VAL A 352 -10.33 -7.95 -13.43
C VAL A 352 -11.08 -8.44 -14.65
N ASP A 353 -10.48 -8.30 -15.83
CA ASP A 353 -11.08 -8.67 -17.11
C ASP A 353 -11.44 -10.16 -17.15
N LYS A 354 -10.49 -11.03 -16.84
CA LYS A 354 -10.71 -12.48 -16.80
C LYS A 354 -11.82 -12.88 -15.83
N ASN A 355 -11.81 -12.31 -14.62
CA ASN A 355 -12.83 -12.64 -13.63
C ASN A 355 -14.22 -12.17 -14.06
N ILE A 356 -14.35 -11.00 -14.68
CA ILE A 356 -15.63 -10.52 -15.22
C ILE A 356 -16.11 -11.46 -16.34
N GLU A 357 -15.23 -11.84 -17.27
CA GLU A 357 -15.58 -12.77 -18.36
C GLU A 357 -16.07 -14.14 -17.85
N GLU A 358 -15.48 -14.64 -16.77
CA GLU A 358 -15.91 -15.93 -16.17
C GLU A 358 -17.29 -15.87 -15.52
N MET A 359 -17.76 -14.66 -15.14
CA MET A 359 -19.01 -14.45 -14.41
C MET A 359 -20.16 -13.92 -15.29
N THR A 360 -19.86 -13.46 -16.49
CA THR A 360 -20.83 -12.92 -17.45
C THR A 360 -20.97 -13.81 -18.68
#